data_0926f4b80e68091a901a5430e5926370
#
_entry.id   0926f4b80e68091a901a5430e5926370
#
_cell.length_a   1.000
_cell.length_b   1.000
_cell.length_c   1.000
_cell.angle_alpha   90.00
_cell.angle_beta   90.00
_cell.angle_gamma   90.00
#
_symmetry.space_group_name_H-M   'P 1'
#
loop_
_entity.id
_entity.type
_entity.pdbx_description
1 polymer ?
#
loop_
_entity_poly.entity_id
_entity_poly.type
_entity_poly.pdbx_seq_one_letter_code
_entity_poly.pdbx_strand_id
1 'polypeptide(L)'
;MAVALAAASVPVPARQTSPVPQKISKDWKRLNSGDLEVVGNASERDLRRALEQITAFRAVIQAVLPGVKVSTTRPTVICVFRDAGAFRKFAPRDAKGRPQEDVAGYFSGQPDVNLLVLPVLDSTATTYEVALHEYTHHLVNTNLHRLPVWLNEGIADFYSTFELNKDGKAIIGRAVPWRMQTLNSTTIPPLRRLLSGESAEQLFKNSYDTAMFYAQSWAFVHYMTLGDGGKHRGQLSKYLELIQASKPYDEAAREAFGADFDALDRALRTYVQLFKMPALMFTGRMTGSSVIRLQPVTELDANVIQAELLLNQGQADDANEYLQKAGAASDANGRTRIALGRLRLLQDRVQDAVQELRNAVQGEPDKFAGHFYLAVALDQAEQYEDSLKEYDRAIALDADSAAAWYGLSTAALFLGRDSQSEAAMRQVERFDAGPSWHYTRVRAALAAGRNGVAARAARRTIELAGIADETAMYAAFAGVIANWRLDDIAEADRLLAEIAAAAAPNSWIATVTSFLRGTITDTQILAAAKDNGQRTEAHAYIGFKALRAGDVNAAKTHFTWVKDHGEHNYTEYGMALAELKRLG
;
A
#
# COMPACT_ATOMS: atom_id res chain seq x y z
N MET A 1 -56.72 -5.46 53.79
CA MET A 1 -55.91 -4.26 53.55
C MET A 1 -54.53 -4.48 54.12
N ALA A 2 -53.56 -4.79 53.31
CA ALA A 2 -52.16 -4.82 53.67
C ALA A 2 -51.39 -4.03 52.60
N VAL A 3 -50.86 -2.90 52.97
CA VAL A 3 -50.07 -1.96 52.14
C VAL A 3 -48.65 -2.46 52.16
N ALA A 4 -48.14 -2.90 50.96
CA ALA A 4 -46.73 -3.23 50.80
C ALA A 4 -45.96 -1.98 50.43
N LEU A 5 -45.02 -1.54 51.29
CA LEU A 5 -44.05 -0.52 50.99
C LEU A 5 -42.96 -1.12 50.06
N ALA A 6 -42.90 -0.62 48.83
CA ALA A 6 -41.76 -0.87 47.96
C ALA A 6 -40.61 0.06 48.34
N ALA A 7 -39.51 -0.50 48.81
CA ALA A 7 -38.27 0.23 49.02
C ALA A 7 -37.56 0.47 47.68
N ALA A 8 -37.51 1.72 47.23
CA ALA A 8 -36.73 2.13 46.08
C ALA A 8 -35.22 2.09 46.42
N SER A 9 -34.49 1.19 45.80
CA SER A 9 -33.01 1.17 45.87
C SER A 9 -32.45 2.35 45.09
N VAL A 10 -31.82 3.28 45.77
CA VAL A 10 -31.06 4.39 45.18
C VAL A 10 -29.80 3.78 44.54
N PRO A 11 -29.52 4.05 43.27
CA PRO A 11 -28.28 3.55 42.66
C PRO A 11 -27.09 4.26 43.29
N VAL A 12 -26.15 3.47 43.82
CA VAL A 12 -24.86 3.97 44.33
C VAL A 12 -24.08 4.50 43.12
N PRO A 13 -23.62 5.77 43.11
CA PRO A 13 -22.83 6.27 41.98
C PRO A 13 -21.53 5.48 41.90
N ALA A 14 -21.21 4.99 40.70
CA ALA A 14 -19.96 4.33 40.40
C ALA A 14 -18.80 5.25 40.85
N ARG A 15 -17.91 4.75 41.71
CA ARG A 15 -16.69 5.47 42.10
C ARG A 15 -15.92 5.78 40.81
N GLN A 16 -15.84 7.04 40.43
CA GLN A 16 -14.84 7.51 39.49
C GLN A 16 -13.47 7.25 40.13
N THR A 17 -12.79 6.20 39.68
CA THR A 17 -11.39 6.00 39.98
C THR A 17 -10.61 7.13 39.35
N SER A 18 -9.95 7.97 40.13
CA SER A 18 -9.02 8.98 39.63
C SER A 18 -8.02 8.28 38.69
N PRO A 19 -7.75 8.83 37.51
CA PRO A 19 -6.79 8.21 36.59
C PRO A 19 -5.43 8.09 37.27
N VAL A 20 -4.85 6.92 37.28
CA VAL A 20 -3.49 6.68 37.77
C VAL A 20 -2.55 7.63 37.01
N PRO A 21 -1.68 8.42 37.68
CA PRO A 21 -0.76 9.32 37.01
C PRO A 21 0.13 8.52 36.03
N GLN A 22 -0.05 8.72 34.74
CA GLN A 22 0.76 8.05 33.74
C GLN A 22 2.19 8.59 33.78
N LYS A 23 3.16 7.67 33.81
CA LYS A 23 4.58 8.02 33.83
C LYS A 23 5.02 8.64 32.51
N ILE A 24 5.60 9.85 32.58
CA ILE A 24 6.13 10.55 31.41
C ILE A 24 7.42 9.88 30.93
N SER A 25 7.53 9.65 29.63
CA SER A 25 8.77 9.17 29.01
C SER A 25 9.86 10.24 29.13
N LYS A 26 11.06 9.82 29.45
CA LYS A 26 12.23 10.72 29.54
C LYS A 26 12.73 11.13 28.16
N ASP A 27 12.55 10.25 27.17
CA ASP A 27 13.18 10.38 25.85
C ASP A 27 12.19 10.80 24.76
N TRP A 28 10.92 10.37 24.85
CA TRP A 28 9.93 10.62 23.81
C TRP A 28 9.21 11.94 23.99
N LYS A 29 9.08 12.68 22.89
CA LYS A 29 8.43 13.99 22.81
C LYS A 29 7.58 14.08 21.56
N ARG A 30 6.61 15.00 21.55
CA ARG A 30 5.64 15.19 20.47
C ARG A 30 5.47 16.66 20.12
N LEU A 31 5.25 16.93 18.82
CA LEU A 31 4.83 18.21 18.24
C LEU A 31 3.61 17.96 17.36
N ASN A 32 2.57 18.78 17.45
CA ASN A 32 1.39 18.70 16.60
C ASN A 32 1.21 19.99 15.81
N SER A 33 0.88 19.87 14.51
CA SER A 33 0.60 20.98 13.60
C SER A 33 -0.42 20.57 12.54
N GLY A 34 -1.69 20.91 12.76
CA GLY A 34 -2.78 20.48 11.89
C GLY A 34 -2.90 18.95 11.85
N ASP A 35 -2.82 18.36 10.66
CA ASP A 35 -2.82 16.92 10.41
C ASP A 35 -1.42 16.27 10.54
N LEU A 36 -0.37 17.05 10.90
CA LEU A 36 0.97 16.56 11.12
C LEU A 36 1.24 16.34 12.61
N GLU A 37 1.67 15.13 12.96
CA GLU A 37 2.25 14.79 14.25
C GLU A 37 3.73 14.43 14.05
N VAL A 38 4.64 15.07 14.77
CA VAL A 38 6.04 14.67 14.87
C VAL A 38 6.29 14.09 16.25
N VAL A 39 6.74 12.85 16.32
CA VAL A 39 6.95 12.16 17.61
C VAL A 39 8.24 11.34 17.55
N GLY A 40 8.93 11.21 18.65
CA GLY A 40 10.14 10.39 18.67
C GLY A 40 11.05 10.63 19.87
N ASN A 41 12.19 9.94 19.87
CA ASN A 41 13.24 10.05 20.88
C ASN A 41 14.44 10.90 20.41
N ALA A 42 14.29 11.63 19.30
CA ALA A 42 15.25 12.60 18.84
C ALA A 42 15.26 13.88 19.69
N SER A 43 16.25 14.76 19.51
CA SER A 43 16.29 16.03 20.21
C SER A 43 15.12 16.94 19.79
N GLU A 44 14.71 17.88 20.65
CA GLU A 44 13.67 18.86 20.29
C GLU A 44 14.02 19.61 19.00
N ARG A 45 15.28 19.96 18.81
CA ARG A 45 15.77 20.64 17.60
C ARG A 45 15.49 19.77 16.35
N ASP A 46 15.76 18.47 16.42
CA ASP A 46 15.60 17.57 15.27
C ASP A 46 14.12 17.29 14.98
N LEU A 47 13.28 17.16 16.03
CA LEU A 47 11.82 17.05 15.87
C LEU A 47 11.24 18.31 15.21
N ARG A 48 11.64 19.51 15.64
CA ARG A 48 11.21 20.78 15.03
C ARG A 48 11.67 20.86 13.59
N ARG A 49 12.91 20.46 13.31
CA ARG A 49 13.45 20.43 11.96
C ARG A 49 12.68 19.50 11.04
N ALA A 50 12.30 18.30 11.52
CA ALA A 50 11.48 17.37 10.75
C ALA A 50 10.12 17.99 10.40
N LEU A 51 9.45 18.62 11.37
CA LEU A 51 8.19 19.33 11.14
C LEU A 51 8.33 20.45 10.10
N GLU A 52 9.37 21.27 10.22
CA GLU A 52 9.65 22.36 9.30
C GLU A 52 9.91 21.86 7.88
N GLN A 53 10.72 20.80 7.72
CA GLN A 53 11.02 20.20 6.42
C GLN A 53 9.75 19.68 5.73
N ILE A 54 8.91 18.90 6.44
CA ILE A 54 7.71 18.33 5.84
C ILE A 54 6.65 19.41 5.58
N THR A 55 6.51 20.39 6.44
CA THR A 55 5.58 21.51 6.22
C THR A 55 6.00 22.33 4.98
N ALA A 56 7.28 22.65 4.86
CA ALA A 56 7.82 23.37 3.72
C ALA A 56 7.73 22.54 2.42
N PHE A 57 8.01 21.23 2.51
CA PHE A 57 7.84 20.32 1.39
C PHE A 57 6.41 20.32 0.86
N ARG A 58 5.41 20.17 1.74
CA ARG A 58 3.98 20.24 1.36
C ARG A 58 3.63 21.57 0.70
N ALA A 59 4.12 22.69 1.23
CA ALA A 59 3.88 24.00 0.64
C ALA A 59 4.47 24.12 -0.78
N VAL A 60 5.65 23.56 -1.02
CA VAL A 60 6.27 23.51 -2.36
C VAL A 60 5.48 22.62 -3.30
N ILE A 61 5.09 21.40 -2.88
CA ILE A 61 4.26 20.50 -3.71
C ILE A 61 2.98 21.22 -4.14
N GLN A 62 2.27 21.85 -3.20
CA GLN A 62 1.02 22.55 -3.48
C GLN A 62 1.21 23.74 -4.43
N ALA A 63 2.35 24.42 -4.36
CA ALA A 63 2.68 25.55 -5.25
C ALA A 63 3.05 25.12 -6.67
N VAL A 64 3.67 23.94 -6.83
CA VAL A 64 4.20 23.45 -8.12
C VAL A 64 3.24 22.50 -8.81
N LEU A 65 2.44 21.74 -8.06
CA LEU A 65 1.41 20.83 -8.57
C LEU A 65 0.02 21.32 -8.13
N PRO A 66 -0.55 22.33 -8.80
CA PRO A 66 -1.88 22.85 -8.49
C PRO A 66 -2.90 21.72 -8.65
N GLY A 67 -3.69 21.48 -7.62
CA GLY A 67 -4.67 20.37 -7.58
C GLY A 67 -4.24 19.17 -6.73
N VAL A 68 -2.96 19.07 -6.35
CA VAL A 68 -2.53 18.05 -5.36
C VAL A 68 -2.92 18.51 -3.96
N LYS A 69 -3.80 17.76 -3.31
CA LYS A 69 -4.16 17.97 -1.90
C LYS A 69 -3.06 17.36 -1.03
N VAL A 70 -2.37 18.19 -0.27
CA VAL A 70 -1.27 17.77 0.61
C VAL A 70 -1.73 17.47 2.03
N SER A 71 -2.92 17.95 2.42
CA SER A 71 -3.59 17.63 3.69
C SER A 71 -4.68 16.61 3.42
N THR A 72 -4.73 15.56 4.22
CA THR A 72 -5.69 14.46 4.09
C THR A 72 -6.48 14.32 5.40
N THR A 73 -7.62 13.64 5.36
CA THR A 73 -8.39 13.26 6.56
C THR A 73 -7.58 12.34 7.46
N ARG A 74 -6.67 11.55 6.87
CA ARG A 74 -5.73 10.70 7.61
C ARG A 74 -4.55 11.51 8.16
N PRO A 75 -4.25 11.41 9.47
CA PRO A 75 -3.09 12.08 10.05
C PRO A 75 -1.79 11.56 9.43
N THR A 76 -0.79 12.45 9.32
CA THR A 76 0.57 12.07 8.94
C THR A 76 1.45 12.14 10.19
N VAL A 77 1.95 10.99 10.63
CA VAL A 77 2.84 10.85 11.79
C VAL A 77 4.28 10.69 11.30
N ILE A 78 5.14 11.59 11.73
CA ILE A 78 6.57 11.60 11.45
C ILE A 78 7.28 11.09 12.70
N CYS A 79 7.74 9.83 12.66
CA CYS A 79 8.47 9.23 13.76
C CYS A 79 9.97 9.46 13.58
N VAL A 80 10.61 10.20 14.49
CA VAL A 80 12.02 10.58 14.38
C VAL A 80 12.84 9.92 15.49
N PHE A 81 13.71 9.01 15.10
CA PHE A 81 14.65 8.33 16.00
C PHE A 81 15.95 9.13 16.15
N ARG A 82 16.53 9.13 17.35
CA ARG A 82 17.74 9.89 17.68
C ARG A 82 18.97 9.54 16.83
N ASP A 83 19.04 8.29 16.32
CA ASP A 83 20.15 7.77 15.51
C ASP A 83 19.72 6.53 14.71
N ALA A 84 20.58 6.07 13.81
CA ALA A 84 20.36 4.87 13.02
C ALA A 84 20.24 3.59 13.87
N GLY A 85 20.94 3.50 15.01
CA GLY A 85 20.85 2.35 15.92
C GLY A 85 19.47 2.22 16.55
N ALA A 86 18.89 3.33 17.00
CA ALA A 86 17.53 3.37 17.56
C ALA A 86 16.45 3.09 16.49
N PHE A 87 16.69 3.48 15.23
CA PHE A 87 15.79 3.24 14.10
C PHE A 87 15.81 1.79 13.64
N ARG A 88 16.97 1.10 13.65
CA ARG A 88 17.20 -0.23 13.02
C ARG A 88 16.12 -1.27 13.37
N LYS A 89 15.63 -1.29 14.61
CA LYS A 89 14.57 -2.25 15.03
C LYS A 89 13.26 -2.05 14.27
N PHE A 90 13.01 -0.82 13.79
CA PHE A 90 11.79 -0.41 13.11
C PHE A 90 11.98 -0.24 11.60
N ALA A 91 13.18 -0.53 11.08
CA ALA A 91 13.45 -0.53 9.65
C ALA A 91 12.69 -1.66 8.94
N PRO A 92 12.30 -1.48 7.67
CA PRO A 92 11.71 -2.55 6.87
C PRO A 92 12.60 -3.80 6.86
N ARG A 93 12.00 -4.97 6.72
CA ARG A 93 12.72 -6.25 6.71
C ARG A 93 12.84 -6.81 5.30
N ASP A 94 13.93 -7.51 5.04
CA ASP A 94 14.13 -8.27 3.80
C ASP A 94 13.26 -9.56 3.79
N ALA A 95 13.24 -10.27 2.67
CA ALA A 95 12.51 -11.54 2.53
C ALA A 95 12.94 -12.64 3.52
N LYS A 96 14.09 -12.47 4.20
CA LYS A 96 14.59 -13.38 5.25
C LYS A 96 14.25 -12.88 6.65
N GLY A 97 13.44 -11.82 6.77
CA GLY A 97 13.02 -11.23 8.04
C GLY A 97 14.10 -10.39 8.74
N ARG A 98 15.20 -10.03 8.07
CA ARG A 98 16.28 -9.22 8.66
C ARG A 98 16.05 -7.74 8.38
N PRO A 99 16.28 -6.83 9.36
CA PRO A 99 16.21 -5.39 9.11
C PRO A 99 17.15 -4.99 7.95
N GLN A 100 16.64 -4.20 7.02
CA GLN A 100 17.44 -3.65 5.92
C GLN A 100 18.39 -2.58 6.48
N GLU A 101 19.69 -2.78 6.33
CA GLU A 101 20.71 -1.93 6.96
C GLU A 101 20.92 -0.59 6.24
N ASP A 102 20.65 -0.55 4.93
CA ASP A 102 20.91 0.61 4.07
C ASP A 102 19.71 1.57 3.96
N VAL A 103 18.63 1.34 4.74
CA VAL A 103 17.44 2.19 4.70
C VAL A 103 17.66 3.43 5.57
N ALA A 104 17.70 4.60 4.91
CA ALA A 104 17.86 5.91 5.56
C ALA A 104 16.55 6.48 6.14
N GLY A 105 15.41 5.81 5.92
CA GLY A 105 14.07 6.18 6.34
C GLY A 105 13.06 5.54 5.41
N TYR A 106 11.78 5.54 5.76
CA TYR A 106 10.72 5.01 4.90
C TYR A 106 9.40 5.73 5.13
N PHE A 107 8.53 5.64 4.14
CA PHE A 107 7.11 5.98 4.24
C PHE A 107 6.27 4.70 4.25
N SER A 108 5.17 4.71 5.00
CA SER A 108 4.19 3.62 5.01
C SER A 108 2.78 4.20 5.09
N GLY A 109 2.02 4.10 4.01
CA GLY A 109 0.60 4.45 3.98
C GLY A 109 -0.23 3.33 4.59
N GLN A 110 -0.86 3.60 5.74
CA GLN A 110 -1.79 2.69 6.38
C GLN A 110 -3.23 3.18 6.15
N PRO A 111 -4.24 2.33 6.31
CA PRO A 111 -5.63 2.75 6.13
C PRO A 111 -6.04 3.93 7.00
N ASP A 112 -5.45 4.07 8.18
CA ASP A 112 -5.80 5.03 9.21
C ASP A 112 -4.74 6.13 9.44
N VAL A 113 -3.50 5.93 8.98
CA VAL A 113 -2.39 6.84 9.24
C VAL A 113 -1.34 6.79 8.13
N ASN A 114 -0.73 7.92 7.82
CA ASN A 114 0.46 8.01 7.00
C ASN A 114 1.69 8.09 7.92
N LEU A 115 2.62 7.15 7.79
CA LEU A 115 3.81 7.07 8.63
C LEU A 115 5.06 7.44 7.83
N LEU A 116 5.80 8.44 8.31
CA LEU A 116 7.13 8.77 7.84
C LEU A 116 8.12 8.46 8.98
N VAL A 117 9.01 7.51 8.78
CA VAL A 117 9.89 7.02 9.84
C VAL A 117 11.34 7.30 9.48
N LEU A 118 12.01 8.07 10.32
CA LEU A 118 13.31 8.67 10.02
C LEU A 118 14.28 8.50 11.19
N PRO A 119 15.55 8.10 10.97
CA PRO A 119 16.63 8.33 11.92
C PRO A 119 17.19 9.75 11.74
N VAL A 120 17.78 10.31 12.79
CA VAL A 120 18.69 11.46 12.63
C VAL A 120 20.02 10.92 12.10
N LEU A 121 20.43 11.39 10.93
CA LEU A 121 21.70 11.04 10.29
C LEU A 121 22.63 12.28 10.28
N ASP A 122 23.93 12.04 10.12
CA ASP A 122 24.94 13.11 10.03
C ASP A 122 24.74 14.02 8.81
N SER A 123 24.23 13.44 7.70
CA SER A 123 23.83 14.18 6.50
C SER A 123 22.31 14.32 6.44
N THR A 124 21.83 15.56 6.56
CA THR A 124 20.39 15.87 6.47
C THR A 124 19.80 15.67 5.08
N ALA A 125 20.60 15.80 4.02
CA ALA A 125 20.14 15.57 2.66
C ALA A 125 19.71 14.12 2.46
N THR A 126 20.51 13.16 2.91
CA THR A 126 20.22 11.73 2.77
C THR A 126 19.05 11.26 3.65
N THR A 127 18.88 11.86 4.85
CA THR A 127 17.81 11.50 5.79
C THR A 127 16.42 11.63 5.18
N TYR A 128 16.18 12.71 4.44
CA TYR A 128 14.84 13.01 3.91
C TYR A 128 14.62 12.49 2.50
N GLU A 129 15.67 12.26 1.72
CA GLU A 129 15.56 11.97 0.28
C GLU A 129 14.71 10.72 0.01
N VAL A 130 15.02 9.59 0.63
CA VAL A 130 14.25 8.35 0.46
C VAL A 130 12.82 8.53 0.98
N ALA A 131 12.67 9.10 2.17
CA ALA A 131 11.35 9.28 2.77
C ALA A 131 10.48 10.27 2.00
N LEU A 132 11.05 11.33 1.42
CA LEU A 132 10.34 12.27 0.55
C LEU A 132 10.03 11.67 -0.81
N HIS A 133 10.86 10.76 -1.33
CA HIS A 133 10.56 9.99 -2.54
C HIS A 133 9.26 9.18 -2.34
N GLU A 134 9.21 8.35 -1.30
CA GLU A 134 8.03 7.53 -0.99
C GLU A 134 6.81 8.40 -0.62
N TYR A 135 7.03 9.48 0.12
CA TYR A 135 5.96 10.40 0.47
C TYR A 135 5.40 11.14 -0.77
N THR A 136 6.26 11.42 -1.76
CA THR A 136 5.81 11.98 -3.04
C THR A 136 4.91 10.99 -3.77
N HIS A 137 5.27 9.72 -3.83
CA HIS A 137 4.39 8.68 -4.38
C HIS A 137 3.01 8.68 -3.71
N HIS A 138 2.99 8.76 -2.37
CA HIS A 138 1.72 8.84 -1.65
C HIS A 138 0.89 10.06 -2.07
N LEU A 139 1.48 11.26 -2.04
CA LEU A 139 0.77 12.49 -2.40
C LEU A 139 0.30 12.48 -3.86
N VAL A 140 1.12 11.98 -4.76
CA VAL A 140 0.83 11.92 -6.19
C VAL A 140 -0.25 10.87 -6.47
N ASN A 141 -0.12 9.65 -5.95
CA ASN A 141 -1.07 8.56 -6.20
C ASN A 141 -2.45 8.80 -5.55
N THR A 142 -2.50 9.55 -4.44
CA THR A 142 -3.77 9.94 -3.81
C THR A 142 -4.53 10.98 -4.65
N ASN A 143 -3.84 11.77 -5.45
CA ASN A 143 -4.43 12.90 -6.18
C ASN A 143 -4.51 12.70 -7.69
N LEU A 144 -3.60 11.90 -8.26
CA LEU A 144 -3.46 11.68 -9.69
C LEU A 144 -3.60 10.18 -9.99
N HIS A 145 -4.61 9.83 -10.76
CA HIS A 145 -4.84 8.44 -11.12
C HIS A 145 -4.12 8.07 -12.42
N ARG A 146 -3.84 6.78 -12.62
CA ARG A 146 -3.31 6.25 -13.88
C ARG A 146 -2.00 6.90 -14.34
N LEU A 147 -1.07 7.16 -13.44
CA LEU A 147 0.26 7.60 -13.86
C LEU A 147 1.06 6.43 -14.46
N PRO A 148 1.71 6.61 -15.61
CA PRO A 148 2.67 5.62 -16.08
C PRO A 148 3.86 5.57 -15.12
N VAL A 149 4.47 4.39 -14.98
CA VAL A 149 5.55 4.14 -14.00
C VAL A 149 6.68 5.17 -14.12
N TRP A 150 7.10 5.50 -15.35
CA TRP A 150 8.18 6.48 -15.55
C TRP A 150 7.88 7.86 -14.98
N LEU A 151 6.62 8.30 -15.09
CA LEU A 151 6.24 9.63 -14.62
C LEU A 151 6.12 9.65 -13.10
N ASN A 152 5.57 8.60 -12.52
CA ASN A 152 5.47 8.44 -11.07
C ASN A 152 6.86 8.43 -10.42
N GLU A 153 7.78 7.62 -10.94
CA GLU A 153 9.17 7.55 -10.45
C GLU A 153 9.95 8.84 -10.70
N GLY A 154 9.81 9.41 -11.90
CA GLY A 154 10.48 10.66 -12.24
C GLY A 154 10.04 11.85 -11.40
N ILE A 155 8.76 11.95 -11.06
CA ILE A 155 8.21 12.94 -10.13
C ILE A 155 8.76 12.70 -8.72
N ALA A 156 8.73 11.46 -8.22
CA ALA A 156 9.22 11.11 -6.90
C ALA A 156 10.72 11.45 -6.75
N ASP A 157 11.56 11.06 -7.71
CA ASP A 157 12.98 11.40 -7.72
C ASP A 157 13.23 12.92 -7.83
N PHE A 158 12.42 13.66 -8.62
CA PHE A 158 12.56 15.10 -8.75
C PHE A 158 12.27 15.83 -7.43
N TYR A 159 11.17 15.48 -6.76
CA TYR A 159 10.76 16.12 -5.51
C TYR A 159 11.54 15.60 -4.29
N SER A 160 12.11 14.40 -4.33
CA SER A 160 12.96 13.87 -3.24
C SER A 160 14.18 14.75 -2.97
N THR A 161 14.64 15.50 -3.99
CA THR A 161 15.77 16.42 -3.86
C THR A 161 15.47 17.70 -3.07
N PHE A 162 14.27 17.79 -2.46
CA PHE A 162 13.87 18.93 -1.66
C PHE A 162 14.82 19.18 -0.49
N GLU A 163 15.21 20.43 -0.33
CA GLU A 163 16.00 20.89 0.79
C GLU A 163 15.49 22.25 1.27
N LEU A 164 15.28 22.37 2.57
CA LEU A 164 15.05 23.65 3.23
C LEU A 164 16.39 24.12 3.80
N ASN A 165 16.92 25.22 3.28
CA ASN A 165 18.18 25.78 3.75
C ASN A 165 18.00 26.52 5.09
N LYS A 166 19.12 26.95 5.70
CA LYS A 166 19.14 27.66 6.99
C LYS A 166 18.41 29.02 6.95
N ASP A 167 18.26 29.62 5.77
CA ASP A 167 17.57 30.89 5.57
C ASP A 167 16.05 30.71 5.37
N GLY A 168 15.53 29.48 5.44
CA GLY A 168 14.13 29.14 5.22
C GLY A 168 13.71 29.16 3.75
N LYS A 169 14.68 29.14 2.80
CA LYS A 169 14.43 29.00 1.37
C LYS A 169 14.40 27.52 1.00
N ALA A 170 13.43 27.14 0.17
CA ALA A 170 13.30 25.78 -0.33
C ALA A 170 13.96 25.64 -1.70
N ILE A 171 14.64 24.53 -1.95
CA ILE A 171 15.26 24.17 -3.22
C ILE A 171 14.74 22.79 -3.61
N ILE A 172 14.35 22.60 -4.88
CA ILE A 172 13.98 21.30 -5.46
C ILE A 172 14.58 21.14 -6.86
N GLY A 173 14.65 19.91 -7.35
CA GLY A 173 15.17 19.59 -8.67
C GLY A 173 16.68 19.72 -8.74
N ARG A 174 17.40 19.40 -7.68
CA ARG A 174 18.87 19.28 -7.76
C ARG A 174 19.24 18.02 -8.53
N ALA A 175 20.41 18.04 -9.16
CA ALA A 175 20.95 16.83 -9.78
C ALA A 175 21.09 15.70 -8.75
N VAL A 176 20.64 14.51 -9.13
CA VAL A 176 20.78 13.28 -8.33
C VAL A 176 22.08 12.59 -8.79
N PRO A 177 23.15 12.56 -7.97
CA PRO A 177 24.49 12.17 -8.41
C PRO A 177 24.55 10.76 -9.03
N TRP A 178 23.90 9.78 -8.40
CA TRP A 178 23.88 8.40 -8.90
C TRP A 178 23.04 8.25 -10.19
N ARG A 179 21.95 9.02 -10.37
CA ARG A 179 21.20 9.05 -11.63
C ARG A 179 22.06 9.63 -12.75
N MET A 180 22.77 10.72 -12.46
CA MET A 180 23.72 11.32 -13.41
C MET A 180 24.87 10.36 -13.77
N GLN A 181 25.40 9.62 -12.80
CA GLN A 181 26.41 8.60 -13.06
C GLN A 181 25.88 7.51 -14.01
N THR A 182 24.65 7.02 -13.77
CA THR A 182 24.00 6.03 -14.65
C THR A 182 23.82 6.57 -16.07
N LEU A 183 23.29 7.79 -16.24
CA LEU A 183 23.08 8.42 -17.55
C LEU A 183 24.36 8.65 -18.33
N ASN A 184 25.49 8.89 -17.65
CA ASN A 184 26.80 9.12 -18.26
C ASN A 184 27.61 7.86 -18.50
N SER A 185 27.21 6.71 -17.92
CA SER A 185 27.97 5.45 -18.03
C SER A 185 27.71 4.68 -19.31
N THR A 186 26.62 4.98 -20.04
CA THR A 186 26.19 4.22 -21.22
C THR A 186 25.19 4.99 -22.07
N THR A 187 24.75 4.37 -23.18
CA THR A 187 23.77 4.96 -24.09
C THR A 187 22.39 4.99 -23.47
N ILE A 188 21.81 6.17 -23.36
CA ILE A 188 20.42 6.34 -22.89
C ILE A 188 19.46 5.73 -23.94
N PRO A 189 18.52 4.85 -23.56
CA PRO A 189 17.52 4.29 -24.47
C PRO A 189 16.64 5.39 -25.11
N PRO A 190 16.01 5.11 -26.27
CA PRO A 190 15.08 6.06 -26.89
C PRO A 190 13.87 6.36 -25.99
N LEU A 191 13.48 7.65 -25.88
CA LEU A 191 12.30 8.08 -25.11
C LEU A 191 11.00 7.41 -25.55
N ARG A 192 10.91 7.01 -26.81
CA ARG A 192 9.76 6.27 -27.33
C ARG A 192 9.45 5.04 -26.48
N ARG A 193 10.47 4.33 -26.00
CA ARG A 193 10.30 3.18 -25.11
C ARG A 193 9.75 3.60 -23.74
N LEU A 194 10.25 4.69 -23.17
CA LEU A 194 9.76 5.22 -21.90
C LEU A 194 8.28 5.66 -22.00
N LEU A 195 7.90 6.24 -23.13
CA LEU A 195 6.57 6.84 -23.37
C LEU A 195 5.54 5.85 -23.92
N SER A 196 5.93 4.61 -24.25
CA SER A 196 5.04 3.59 -24.81
C SER A 196 4.00 3.06 -23.81
N GLY A 197 4.23 3.25 -22.51
CA GLY A 197 3.40 2.66 -21.46
C GLY A 197 3.67 1.17 -21.21
N GLU A 198 4.83 0.66 -21.67
CA GLU A 198 5.26 -0.71 -21.34
C GLU A 198 5.25 -0.93 -19.83
N SER A 199 4.89 -2.15 -19.41
CA SER A 199 4.87 -2.51 -18.00
C SER A 199 6.27 -2.47 -17.38
N ALA A 200 6.34 -2.30 -16.05
CA ALA A 200 7.60 -2.33 -15.32
C ALA A 200 8.42 -3.60 -15.61
N GLU A 201 7.77 -4.76 -15.74
CA GLU A 201 8.43 -6.05 -16.03
C GLU A 201 9.04 -6.11 -17.43
N GLN A 202 8.43 -5.48 -18.42
CA GLN A 202 8.98 -5.35 -19.77
C GLN A 202 10.20 -4.42 -19.81
N LEU A 203 10.21 -3.45 -18.89
CA LEU A 203 11.28 -2.44 -18.77
C LEU A 203 12.45 -2.93 -17.90
N PHE A 204 12.19 -3.77 -16.88
CA PHE A 204 13.16 -4.19 -15.86
C PHE A 204 13.66 -5.63 -16.07
N LYS A 205 14.44 -5.86 -17.12
CA LYS A 205 15.00 -7.19 -17.38
C LYS A 205 16.17 -7.56 -16.43
N ASN A 206 16.83 -6.58 -15.88
CA ASN A 206 17.95 -6.73 -14.94
C ASN A 206 18.16 -5.43 -14.14
N SER A 207 18.99 -5.46 -13.11
CA SER A 207 19.27 -4.31 -12.23
C SER A 207 19.82 -3.08 -12.98
N TYR A 208 20.50 -3.28 -14.09
CA TYR A 208 21.03 -2.20 -14.91
C TYR A 208 19.92 -1.49 -15.69
N ASP A 209 19.02 -2.23 -16.34
CA ASP A 209 17.86 -1.67 -17.04
C ASP A 209 16.97 -0.89 -16.06
N THR A 210 16.80 -1.41 -14.84
CA THR A 210 16.09 -0.75 -13.76
C THR A 210 16.75 0.59 -13.40
N ALA A 211 18.06 0.62 -13.16
CA ALA A 211 18.77 1.84 -12.81
C ALA A 211 18.71 2.89 -13.93
N MET A 212 18.82 2.47 -15.19
CA MET A 212 18.70 3.33 -16.36
C MET A 212 17.28 3.89 -16.53
N PHE A 213 16.26 3.06 -16.30
CA PHE A 213 14.86 3.51 -16.36
C PHE A 213 14.58 4.62 -15.35
N TYR A 214 14.96 4.44 -14.09
CA TYR A 214 14.82 5.47 -13.07
C TYR A 214 15.59 6.74 -13.43
N ALA A 215 16.83 6.59 -13.89
CA ALA A 215 17.67 7.72 -14.25
C ALA A 215 17.08 8.51 -15.44
N GLN A 216 16.57 7.83 -16.46
CA GLN A 216 15.93 8.45 -17.63
C GLN A 216 14.58 9.10 -17.25
N SER A 217 13.78 8.47 -16.39
CA SER A 217 12.52 8.99 -15.86
C SER A 217 12.74 10.30 -15.10
N TRP A 218 13.69 10.30 -14.17
CA TRP A 218 14.11 11.51 -13.47
C TRP A 218 14.58 12.60 -14.43
N ALA A 219 15.49 12.28 -15.35
CA ALA A 219 16.06 13.25 -16.28
C ALA A 219 15.00 13.87 -17.19
N PHE A 220 14.02 13.08 -17.62
CA PHE A 220 12.94 13.56 -18.48
C PHE A 220 11.97 14.47 -17.72
N VAL A 221 11.53 14.10 -16.51
CA VAL A 221 10.72 14.98 -15.65
C VAL A 221 11.49 16.27 -15.34
N HIS A 222 12.77 16.16 -15.03
CA HIS A 222 13.63 17.32 -14.75
C HIS A 222 13.75 18.24 -15.98
N TYR A 223 13.98 17.70 -17.17
CA TYR A 223 14.02 18.45 -18.43
C TYR A 223 12.68 19.14 -18.72
N MET A 224 11.57 18.41 -18.63
CA MET A 224 10.24 18.97 -18.86
C MET A 224 9.86 20.06 -17.84
N THR A 225 10.43 19.99 -16.63
CA THR A 225 10.15 20.97 -15.57
C THR A 225 11.08 22.17 -15.61
N LEU A 226 12.38 21.99 -15.87
CA LEU A 226 13.42 23.01 -15.72
C LEU A 226 14.21 23.30 -17.00
N GLY A 227 14.15 22.41 -17.99
CA GLY A 227 14.86 22.57 -19.26
C GLY A 227 14.41 23.83 -19.98
N ASP A 228 15.37 24.48 -20.66
CA ASP A 228 15.15 25.71 -21.42
C ASP A 228 14.41 26.81 -20.62
N GLY A 229 14.77 26.95 -19.32
CA GLY A 229 14.13 27.91 -18.43
C GLY A 229 12.68 27.56 -18.03
N GLY A 230 12.27 26.29 -18.14
CA GLY A 230 10.93 25.80 -17.80
C GLY A 230 9.91 25.96 -18.94
N LYS A 231 10.37 26.13 -20.17
CA LYS A 231 9.54 26.26 -21.37
C LYS A 231 8.60 25.06 -21.60
N HIS A 232 9.00 23.89 -21.12
CA HIS A 232 8.29 22.62 -21.38
C HIS A 232 7.21 22.25 -20.34
N ARG A 233 7.06 23.05 -19.26
CA ARG A 233 6.09 22.75 -18.17
C ARG A 233 4.66 22.57 -18.67
N GLY A 234 4.23 23.39 -19.62
CA GLY A 234 2.89 23.29 -20.20
C GLY A 234 2.66 21.98 -20.94
N GLN A 235 3.71 21.40 -21.54
CA GLN A 235 3.61 20.09 -22.20
C GLN A 235 3.43 18.96 -21.18
N LEU A 236 4.16 18.98 -20.05
CA LEU A 236 3.99 18.01 -18.98
C LEU A 236 2.60 18.10 -18.34
N SER A 237 2.11 19.32 -18.09
CA SER A 237 0.74 19.54 -17.58
C SER A 237 -0.31 19.00 -18.56
N LYS A 238 -0.15 19.26 -19.87
CA LYS A 238 -1.05 18.72 -20.88
C LYS A 238 -1.03 17.20 -20.93
N TYR A 239 0.15 16.58 -20.80
CA TYR A 239 0.26 15.11 -20.73
C TYR A 239 -0.53 14.55 -19.54
N LEU A 240 -0.35 15.15 -18.34
CA LEU A 240 -1.11 14.78 -17.15
C LEU A 240 -2.63 14.91 -17.37
N GLU A 241 -3.11 16.00 -17.94
CA GLU A 241 -4.53 16.20 -18.23
C GLU A 241 -5.08 15.09 -19.17
N LEU A 242 -4.35 14.75 -20.21
CA LEU A 242 -4.77 13.75 -21.19
C LEU A 242 -4.85 12.35 -20.58
N ILE A 243 -3.86 11.94 -19.77
CA ILE A 243 -3.87 10.62 -19.13
C ILE A 243 -4.95 10.54 -18.02
N GLN A 244 -5.22 11.65 -17.29
CA GLN A 244 -6.33 11.72 -16.36
C GLN A 244 -7.71 11.59 -17.08
N ALA A 245 -7.80 12.10 -18.33
CA ALA A 245 -8.95 11.90 -19.21
C ALA A 245 -8.99 10.48 -19.86
N SER A 246 -8.17 9.54 -19.40
CA SER A 246 -8.10 8.15 -19.88
C SER A 246 -7.59 7.97 -21.31
N LYS A 247 -6.87 8.96 -21.85
CA LYS A 247 -6.23 8.81 -23.14
C LYS A 247 -5.07 7.79 -23.07
N PRO A 248 -4.86 6.92 -24.07
CA PRO A 248 -3.71 6.01 -24.13
C PRO A 248 -2.38 6.75 -23.98
N TYR A 249 -1.42 6.19 -23.26
CA TYR A 249 -0.18 6.87 -22.89
C TYR A 249 0.64 7.35 -24.10
N ASP A 250 0.76 6.53 -25.15
CA ASP A 250 1.49 6.86 -26.37
C ASP A 250 0.82 7.97 -27.19
N GLU A 251 -0.52 7.99 -27.25
CA GLU A 251 -1.29 9.05 -27.90
C GLU A 251 -1.21 10.35 -27.11
N ALA A 252 -1.33 10.29 -25.80
CA ALA A 252 -1.18 11.44 -24.90
C ALA A 252 0.22 12.04 -25.04
N ALA A 253 1.27 11.20 -25.12
CA ALA A 253 2.64 11.65 -25.31
C ALA A 253 2.85 12.38 -26.64
N ARG A 254 2.32 11.83 -27.75
CA ARG A 254 2.40 12.48 -29.07
C ARG A 254 1.66 13.82 -29.10
N GLU A 255 0.50 13.90 -28.46
CA GLU A 255 -0.27 15.15 -28.41
C GLU A 255 0.36 16.21 -27.51
N ALA A 256 0.95 15.81 -26.38
CA ALA A 256 1.54 16.73 -25.42
C ALA A 256 2.96 17.16 -25.78
N PHE A 257 3.81 16.21 -26.19
CA PHE A 257 5.25 16.43 -26.42
C PHE A 257 5.60 16.61 -27.90
N GLY A 258 4.67 16.31 -28.82
CA GLY A 258 4.90 16.31 -30.26
C GLY A 258 5.26 14.93 -30.78
N ALA A 259 5.21 14.77 -32.11
CA ALA A 259 5.46 13.49 -32.78
C ALA A 259 6.95 13.17 -32.99
N ASP A 260 7.84 14.18 -32.92
CA ASP A 260 9.29 14.01 -33.13
C ASP A 260 9.99 13.64 -31.82
N PHE A 261 9.85 12.40 -31.39
CA PHE A 261 10.54 11.89 -30.21
C PHE A 261 12.07 11.81 -30.40
N ASP A 262 12.57 11.74 -31.63
CA ASP A 262 14.02 11.71 -31.88
C ASP A 262 14.65 13.09 -31.63
N ALA A 263 13.93 14.18 -31.93
CA ALA A 263 14.35 15.55 -31.56
C ALA A 263 14.35 15.70 -30.02
N LEU A 264 13.33 15.18 -29.35
CA LEU A 264 13.23 15.22 -27.88
C LEU A 264 14.34 14.39 -27.22
N ASP A 265 14.69 13.22 -27.77
CA ASP A 265 15.84 12.41 -27.35
C ASP A 265 17.15 13.19 -27.46
N ARG A 266 17.39 13.85 -28.59
CA ARG A 266 18.61 14.68 -28.76
C ARG A 266 18.68 15.81 -27.74
N ALA A 267 17.55 16.48 -27.50
CA ALA A 267 17.47 17.56 -26.53
C ALA A 267 17.74 17.06 -25.10
N LEU A 268 17.14 15.92 -24.68
CA LEU A 268 17.38 15.32 -23.38
C LEU A 268 18.86 14.91 -23.20
N ARG A 269 19.47 14.27 -24.22
CA ARG A 269 20.90 13.90 -24.18
C ARG A 269 21.80 15.12 -24.03
N THR A 270 21.51 16.23 -24.72
CA THR A 270 22.23 17.50 -24.58
C THR A 270 22.03 18.06 -23.17
N TYR A 271 20.81 17.99 -22.64
CA TYR A 271 20.48 18.52 -21.33
C TYR A 271 21.22 17.84 -20.19
N VAL A 272 21.31 16.50 -20.21
CA VAL A 272 22.01 15.75 -19.16
C VAL A 272 23.54 15.91 -19.20
N GLN A 273 24.08 16.50 -20.26
CA GLN A 273 25.51 16.85 -20.37
C GLN A 273 25.85 18.24 -19.78
N LEU A 274 24.86 18.96 -19.26
CA LEU A 274 25.11 20.28 -18.66
C LEU A 274 26.02 20.12 -17.43
N PHE A 275 27.07 20.92 -17.38
CA PHE A 275 28.01 20.98 -16.25
C PHE A 275 27.29 21.31 -14.93
N LYS A 276 26.24 22.15 -15.01
CA LYS A 276 25.42 22.53 -13.86
C LYS A 276 23.94 22.44 -14.24
N MET A 277 23.24 21.50 -13.64
CA MET A 277 21.80 21.36 -13.78
C MET A 277 21.07 22.49 -13.05
N PRO A 278 20.00 23.06 -13.64
CA PRO A 278 19.17 24.03 -12.94
C PRO A 278 18.41 23.41 -11.78
N ALA A 279 18.03 24.25 -10.80
CA ALA A 279 17.15 23.88 -9.70
C ALA A 279 16.16 25.01 -9.44
N LEU A 280 14.99 24.70 -8.90
CA LEU A 280 14.02 25.70 -8.47
C LEU A 280 14.35 26.15 -7.04
N MET A 281 14.38 27.46 -6.85
CA MET A 281 14.51 28.07 -5.54
C MET A 281 13.26 28.90 -5.21
N PHE A 282 12.66 28.58 -4.07
CA PHE A 282 11.54 29.33 -3.52
C PHE A 282 12.08 30.34 -2.52
N THR A 283 11.87 31.63 -2.80
CA THR A 283 12.43 32.74 -2.00
C THR A 283 11.49 33.21 -0.88
N GLY A 284 10.24 32.75 -0.86
CA GLY A 284 9.29 33.01 0.22
C GLY A 284 9.60 32.17 1.48
N ARG A 285 9.19 32.66 2.65
CA ARG A 285 9.28 31.89 3.88
C ARG A 285 8.26 30.75 3.83
N MET A 286 8.72 29.51 3.74
CA MET A 286 7.88 28.31 3.54
C MET A 286 7.24 27.80 4.83
N THR A 287 7.65 28.34 5.99
CA THR A 287 7.13 27.93 7.31
C THR A 287 6.38 29.06 7.99
N GLY A 288 5.19 28.76 8.53
CA GLY A 288 4.44 29.68 9.36
C GLY A 288 5.12 29.93 10.71
N SER A 289 4.92 31.11 11.29
CA SER A 289 5.52 31.49 12.58
C SER A 289 4.70 31.02 13.82
N SER A 290 3.85 29.99 13.69
CA SER A 290 3.10 29.49 14.85
C SER A 290 4.04 28.82 15.85
N VAL A 291 3.97 29.27 17.12
CA VAL A 291 4.72 28.64 18.21
C VAL A 291 4.11 27.28 18.51
N ILE A 292 4.71 26.24 17.98
CA ILE A 292 4.30 24.86 18.23
C ILE A 292 4.93 24.40 19.53
N ARG A 293 4.09 24.08 20.53
CA ARG A 293 4.56 23.64 21.85
C ARG A 293 4.98 22.17 21.79
N LEU A 294 6.13 21.89 22.39
CA LEU A 294 6.58 20.54 22.67
C LEU A 294 5.69 19.94 23.77
N GLN A 295 5.19 18.75 23.54
CA GLN A 295 4.35 18.01 24.46
C GLN A 295 5.11 16.79 24.99
N PRO A 296 4.97 16.46 26.29
CA PRO A 296 5.48 15.21 26.81
C PRO A 296 4.69 14.03 26.24
N VAL A 297 5.36 12.90 26.08
CA VAL A 297 4.75 11.62 25.70
C VAL A 297 4.81 10.69 26.91
N THR A 298 3.74 9.97 27.22
CA THR A 298 3.76 8.99 28.31
C THR A 298 4.58 7.76 27.92
N GLU A 299 5.07 6.98 28.88
CA GLU A 299 5.74 5.70 28.59
C GLU A 299 4.79 4.74 27.90
N LEU A 300 3.50 4.76 28.24
CA LEU A 300 2.46 4.00 27.56
C LEU A 300 2.40 4.38 26.06
N ASP A 301 2.19 5.66 25.74
CA ASP A 301 2.07 6.12 24.36
C ASP A 301 3.36 5.84 23.56
N ALA A 302 4.53 6.05 24.16
CA ALA A 302 5.80 5.75 23.50
C ALA A 302 5.94 4.27 23.11
N ASN A 303 5.53 3.37 24.01
CA ASN A 303 5.53 1.93 23.70
C ASN A 303 4.46 1.55 22.67
N VAL A 304 3.26 2.16 22.75
CA VAL A 304 2.19 1.92 21.77
C VAL A 304 2.63 2.37 20.37
N ILE A 305 3.24 3.54 20.21
CA ILE A 305 3.79 4.00 18.93
C ILE A 305 4.81 3.02 18.37
N GLN A 306 5.74 2.55 19.20
CA GLN A 306 6.74 1.56 18.79
C GLN A 306 6.09 0.23 18.38
N ALA A 307 5.07 -0.22 19.10
CA ALA A 307 4.31 -1.40 18.73
C ALA A 307 3.58 -1.22 17.39
N GLU A 308 2.96 -0.07 17.14
CA GLU A 308 2.28 0.22 15.87
C GLU A 308 3.23 0.16 14.67
N LEU A 309 4.46 0.68 14.79
CA LEU A 309 5.48 0.57 13.75
C LEU A 309 5.80 -0.90 13.41
N LEU A 310 5.86 -1.76 14.43
CA LEU A 310 6.12 -3.20 14.26
C LEU A 310 4.89 -3.95 13.73
N LEU A 311 3.68 -3.61 14.19
CA LEU A 311 2.43 -4.17 13.68
C LEU A 311 2.23 -3.87 12.19
N ASN A 312 2.64 -2.68 11.72
CA ASN A 312 2.59 -2.32 10.31
C ASN A 312 3.53 -3.15 9.43
N GLN A 313 4.52 -3.81 10.04
CA GLN A 313 5.44 -4.73 9.37
C GLN A 313 5.10 -6.21 9.62
N GLY A 314 3.97 -6.51 10.27
CA GLY A 314 3.57 -7.87 10.64
C GLY A 314 4.41 -8.50 11.77
N GLN A 315 5.19 -7.70 12.52
CA GLN A 315 6.09 -8.19 13.58
C GLN A 315 5.34 -8.33 14.92
N ALA A 316 4.48 -9.36 15.02
CA ALA A 316 3.58 -9.56 16.15
C ALA A 316 4.33 -9.77 17.48
N ASP A 317 5.39 -10.57 17.51
CA ASP A 317 6.13 -10.89 18.74
C ASP A 317 6.88 -9.67 19.27
N ASP A 318 7.58 -8.96 18.41
CA ASP A 318 8.28 -7.71 18.76
C ASP A 318 7.27 -6.64 19.24
N ALA A 319 6.12 -6.49 18.57
CA ALA A 319 5.07 -5.57 18.97
C ALA A 319 4.47 -5.93 20.34
N ASN A 320 4.27 -7.22 20.61
CA ASN A 320 3.76 -7.71 21.88
C ASN A 320 4.65 -7.32 23.07
N GLU A 321 6.00 -7.37 22.90
CA GLU A 321 6.91 -6.92 23.96
C GLU A 321 6.69 -5.46 24.37
N TYR A 322 6.47 -4.57 23.39
CA TYR A 322 6.21 -3.15 23.69
C TYR A 322 4.84 -2.94 24.35
N LEU A 323 3.81 -3.63 23.90
CA LEU A 323 2.48 -3.55 24.48
C LEU A 323 2.44 -4.13 25.91
N GLN A 324 3.21 -5.19 26.19
CA GLN A 324 3.36 -5.70 27.56
C GLN A 324 4.10 -4.71 28.48
N LYS A 325 5.19 -4.08 28.02
CA LYS A 325 5.91 -3.03 28.75
C LYS A 325 5.02 -1.82 29.05
N ALA A 326 4.07 -1.54 28.16
CA ALA A 326 3.09 -0.48 28.37
C ALA A 326 2.09 -0.77 29.49
N GLY A 327 2.04 -1.99 30.05
CA GLY A 327 0.97 -2.38 30.98
C GLY A 327 -0.42 -2.28 30.31
N ALA A 328 -0.47 -2.50 29.03
CA ALA A 328 -1.54 -2.11 28.12
C ALA A 328 -2.94 -2.64 28.51
N ALA A 329 -3.02 -3.64 29.38
CA ALA A 329 -4.30 -4.20 29.80
C ALA A 329 -5.04 -3.38 30.88
N SER A 330 -4.33 -2.61 31.71
CA SER A 330 -4.94 -1.91 32.85
C SER A 330 -5.34 -0.45 32.57
N ASP A 331 -4.60 0.25 31.67
CA ASP A 331 -4.79 1.68 31.37
C ASP A 331 -5.07 1.97 29.89
N ALA A 332 -5.65 0.98 29.18
CA ALA A 332 -5.83 1.03 27.74
C ALA A 332 -6.79 2.14 27.30
N ASN A 333 -6.24 3.22 26.70
CA ASN A 333 -7.00 4.19 25.91
C ASN A 333 -7.40 3.61 24.53
N GLY A 334 -8.18 4.34 23.75
CA GLY A 334 -8.65 3.88 22.43
C GLY A 334 -7.50 3.44 21.52
N ARG A 335 -6.40 4.21 21.43
CA ARG A 335 -5.22 3.87 20.61
C ARG A 335 -4.57 2.55 21.05
N THR A 336 -4.40 2.38 22.37
CA THR A 336 -3.83 1.13 22.93
C THR A 336 -4.69 -0.07 22.59
N ARG A 337 -6.03 0.05 22.71
CA ARG A 337 -6.97 -1.03 22.37
C ARG A 337 -6.96 -1.38 20.90
N ILE A 338 -6.83 -0.37 20.03
CA ILE A 338 -6.66 -0.61 18.57
C ILE A 338 -5.36 -1.39 18.33
N ALA A 339 -4.24 -0.99 18.93
CA ALA A 339 -2.97 -1.71 18.78
C ALA A 339 -3.05 -3.15 19.31
N LEU A 340 -3.71 -3.37 20.46
CA LEU A 340 -3.97 -4.72 20.99
C LEU A 340 -4.86 -5.53 20.05
N GLY A 341 -5.93 -4.97 19.54
CA GLY A 341 -6.82 -5.65 18.58
C GLY A 341 -6.07 -6.07 17.33
N ARG A 342 -5.26 -5.18 16.74
CA ARG A 342 -4.40 -5.49 15.59
C ARG A 342 -3.39 -6.61 15.91
N LEU A 343 -2.77 -6.57 17.09
CA LEU A 343 -1.89 -7.65 17.54
C LEU A 343 -2.64 -8.99 17.62
N ARG A 344 -3.86 -9.01 18.18
CA ARG A 344 -4.67 -10.23 18.26
C ARG A 344 -5.02 -10.79 16.89
N LEU A 345 -5.31 -9.92 15.90
CA LEU A 345 -5.52 -10.34 14.51
C LEU A 345 -4.28 -11.03 13.93
N LEU A 346 -3.09 -10.47 14.12
CA LEU A 346 -1.84 -11.09 13.68
C LEU A 346 -1.52 -12.41 14.38
N GLN A 347 -2.07 -12.62 15.58
CA GLN A 347 -1.93 -13.85 16.37
C GLN A 347 -3.07 -14.85 16.10
N ASP A 348 -3.94 -14.61 15.14
CA ASP A 348 -5.15 -15.40 14.83
C ASP A 348 -6.12 -15.54 16.01
N ARG A 349 -6.08 -14.59 16.95
CA ARG A 349 -6.96 -14.52 18.13
C ARG A 349 -8.15 -13.60 17.83
N VAL A 350 -8.97 -14.00 16.87
CA VAL A 350 -10.00 -13.16 16.27
C VAL A 350 -11.04 -12.65 17.28
N GLN A 351 -11.51 -13.50 18.20
CA GLN A 351 -12.53 -13.10 19.19
C GLN A 351 -11.98 -12.07 20.19
N ASP A 352 -10.72 -12.25 20.61
CA ASP A 352 -10.06 -11.28 21.48
C ASP A 352 -9.87 -9.93 20.76
N ALA A 353 -9.55 -9.95 19.46
CA ALA A 353 -9.45 -8.75 18.64
C ALA A 353 -10.79 -8.01 18.56
N VAL A 354 -11.88 -8.71 18.28
CA VAL A 354 -13.23 -8.11 18.25
C VAL A 354 -13.58 -7.46 19.58
N GLN A 355 -13.24 -8.09 20.71
CA GLN A 355 -13.54 -7.53 22.03
C GLN A 355 -12.74 -6.25 22.31
N GLU A 356 -11.42 -6.25 22.03
CA GLU A 356 -10.58 -5.06 22.22
C GLU A 356 -11.03 -3.90 21.34
N LEU A 357 -11.36 -4.19 20.08
CA LEU A 357 -11.78 -3.15 19.12
C LEU A 357 -13.19 -2.63 19.40
N ARG A 358 -14.12 -3.44 19.91
CA ARG A 358 -15.41 -2.96 20.44
C ARG A 358 -15.22 -1.99 21.59
N ASN A 359 -14.31 -2.31 22.53
CA ASN A 359 -13.98 -1.42 23.63
C ASN A 359 -13.32 -0.12 23.15
N ALA A 360 -12.51 -0.18 22.07
CA ALA A 360 -11.93 1.02 21.47
C ALA A 360 -13.01 1.93 20.87
N VAL A 361 -13.94 1.38 20.08
CA VAL A 361 -15.06 2.12 19.47
C VAL A 361 -16.00 2.70 20.53
N GLN A 362 -16.28 1.94 21.60
CA GLN A 362 -17.11 2.44 22.71
C GLN A 362 -16.48 3.65 23.41
N GLY A 363 -15.16 3.66 23.57
CA GLY A 363 -14.42 4.74 24.20
C GLY A 363 -14.22 5.96 23.30
N GLU A 364 -14.02 5.74 21.99
CA GLU A 364 -13.70 6.77 21.01
C GLU A 364 -14.51 6.54 19.71
N PRO A 365 -15.83 6.83 19.69
CA PRO A 365 -16.71 6.49 18.57
C PRO A 365 -16.49 7.32 17.30
N ASP A 366 -15.70 8.38 17.36
CA ASP A 366 -15.41 9.26 16.23
C ASP A 366 -14.02 9.01 15.63
N LYS A 367 -13.41 7.84 15.91
CA LYS A 367 -12.12 7.44 15.37
C LYS A 367 -12.26 6.43 14.25
N PHE A 368 -11.83 6.81 13.05
CA PHE A 368 -11.80 5.93 11.87
C PHE A 368 -11.16 4.57 12.18
N ALA A 369 -9.96 4.57 12.78
CA ALA A 369 -9.18 3.35 13.03
C ALA A 369 -9.95 2.32 13.87
N GLY A 370 -10.71 2.75 14.89
CA GLY A 370 -11.52 1.86 15.71
C GLY A 370 -12.53 1.08 14.89
N HIS A 371 -13.34 1.78 14.10
CA HIS A 371 -14.37 1.19 13.24
C HIS A 371 -13.76 0.34 12.14
N PHE A 372 -12.72 0.84 11.47
CA PHE A 372 -12.06 0.12 10.38
C PHE A 372 -11.49 -1.22 10.84
N TYR A 373 -10.69 -1.24 11.90
CA TYR A 373 -10.10 -2.49 12.40
C TYR A 373 -11.12 -3.41 13.07
N LEU A 374 -12.19 -2.86 13.68
CA LEU A 374 -13.31 -3.69 14.16
C LEU A 374 -14.02 -4.39 12.99
N ALA A 375 -14.27 -3.68 11.89
CA ALA A 375 -14.84 -4.28 10.69
C ALA A 375 -13.94 -5.41 10.14
N VAL A 376 -12.62 -5.19 10.07
CA VAL A 376 -11.65 -6.23 9.65
C VAL A 376 -11.70 -7.44 10.59
N ALA A 377 -11.78 -7.23 11.91
CA ALA A 377 -11.89 -8.33 12.87
C ALA A 377 -13.21 -9.10 12.75
N LEU A 378 -14.30 -8.39 12.48
CA LEU A 378 -15.62 -8.98 12.24
C LEU A 378 -15.65 -9.78 10.93
N ASP A 379 -14.97 -9.33 9.88
CA ASP A 379 -14.80 -10.10 8.64
C ASP A 379 -14.07 -11.42 8.90
N GLN A 380 -12.97 -11.41 9.66
CA GLN A 380 -12.27 -12.62 10.04
C GLN A 380 -13.10 -13.53 10.98
N ALA A 381 -14.00 -12.95 11.78
CA ALA A 381 -14.98 -13.68 12.58
C ALA A 381 -16.20 -14.14 11.77
N GLU A 382 -16.26 -13.87 10.47
CA GLU A 382 -17.38 -14.16 9.55
C GLU A 382 -18.71 -13.47 9.97
N GLN A 383 -18.63 -12.38 10.73
CA GLN A 383 -19.77 -11.57 11.18
C GLN A 383 -20.01 -10.42 10.17
N TYR A 384 -20.31 -10.76 8.92
CA TYR A 384 -20.32 -9.84 7.79
C TYR A 384 -21.37 -8.72 7.89
N GLU A 385 -22.56 -8.98 8.49
CA GLU A 385 -23.58 -7.94 8.73
C GLU A 385 -23.08 -6.84 9.66
N ASP A 386 -22.39 -7.22 10.73
CA ASP A 386 -21.84 -6.25 11.67
C ASP A 386 -20.59 -5.56 11.10
N SER A 387 -19.78 -6.29 10.34
CA SER A 387 -18.66 -5.73 9.59
C SER A 387 -19.11 -4.61 8.63
N LEU A 388 -20.18 -4.82 7.86
CA LEU A 388 -20.75 -3.78 6.98
C LEU A 388 -21.08 -2.50 7.74
N LYS A 389 -21.71 -2.59 8.92
CA LYS A 389 -22.06 -1.42 9.74
C LYS A 389 -20.83 -0.64 10.18
N GLU A 390 -19.78 -1.37 10.56
CA GLU A 390 -18.53 -0.76 11.01
C GLU A 390 -17.77 -0.13 9.84
N TYR A 391 -17.75 -0.75 8.64
CA TYR A 391 -17.21 -0.11 7.43
C TYR A 391 -17.99 1.14 7.04
N ASP A 392 -19.34 1.13 7.11
CA ASP A 392 -20.15 2.31 6.85
C ASP A 392 -19.81 3.46 7.82
N ARG A 393 -19.56 3.15 9.11
CA ARG A 393 -19.11 4.14 10.08
C ARG A 393 -17.70 4.66 9.77
N ALA A 394 -16.76 3.77 9.40
CA ALA A 394 -15.43 4.18 8.98
C ALA A 394 -15.48 5.09 7.73
N ILE A 395 -16.28 4.74 6.72
CA ILE A 395 -16.48 5.56 5.52
C ILE A 395 -17.12 6.92 5.85
N ALA A 396 -18.04 6.98 6.81
CA ALA A 396 -18.62 8.25 7.25
C ALA A 396 -17.58 9.18 7.90
N LEU A 397 -16.52 8.61 8.50
CA LEU A 397 -15.41 9.36 9.11
C LEU A 397 -14.30 9.71 8.12
N ASP A 398 -14.04 8.84 7.13
CA ASP A 398 -13.10 9.08 6.02
C ASP A 398 -13.66 8.48 4.73
N ALA A 399 -14.39 9.29 3.96
CA ALA A 399 -15.03 8.88 2.70
C ALA A 399 -14.00 8.58 1.58
N ASP A 400 -12.75 9.02 1.73
CA ASP A 400 -11.68 8.83 0.75
C ASP A 400 -10.85 7.54 1.02
N SER A 401 -11.28 6.72 2.00
CA SER A 401 -10.59 5.46 2.33
C SER A 401 -10.93 4.35 1.35
N ALA A 402 -10.07 4.13 0.33
CA ALA A 402 -10.20 2.98 -0.56
C ALA A 402 -10.24 1.64 0.18
N ALA A 403 -9.49 1.51 1.28
CA ALA A 403 -9.47 0.30 2.11
C ALA A 403 -10.81 0.01 2.77
N ALA A 404 -11.50 1.03 3.30
CA ALA A 404 -12.81 0.86 3.91
C ALA A 404 -13.88 0.50 2.87
N TRP A 405 -13.86 1.16 1.71
CA TRP A 405 -14.73 0.80 0.59
C TRP A 405 -14.49 -0.61 0.07
N TYR A 406 -13.21 -1.04 0.00
CA TYR A 406 -12.87 -2.40 -0.40
C TYR A 406 -13.35 -3.43 0.63
N GLY A 407 -13.16 -3.17 1.93
CA GLY A 407 -13.67 -4.02 3.00
C GLY A 407 -15.20 -4.17 2.92
N LEU A 408 -15.93 -3.07 2.77
CA LEU A 408 -17.38 -3.08 2.56
C LEU A 408 -17.76 -3.92 1.32
N SER A 409 -17.05 -3.75 0.21
CA SER A 409 -17.27 -4.55 -1.00
C SER A 409 -17.09 -6.05 -0.74
N THR A 410 -16.08 -6.43 0.05
CA THR A 410 -15.78 -7.82 0.38
C THR A 410 -16.84 -8.42 1.30
N ALA A 411 -17.22 -7.75 2.38
CA ALA A 411 -18.28 -8.20 3.28
C ALA A 411 -19.61 -8.38 2.53
N ALA A 412 -19.94 -7.44 1.63
CA ALA A 412 -21.13 -7.54 0.78
C ALA A 412 -21.11 -8.77 -0.16
N LEU A 413 -19.94 -9.17 -0.68
CA LEU A 413 -19.79 -10.40 -1.47
C LEU A 413 -20.18 -11.65 -0.67
N PHE A 414 -19.67 -11.77 0.57
CA PHE A 414 -19.98 -12.91 1.42
C PHE A 414 -21.47 -12.99 1.81
N LEU A 415 -22.13 -11.85 1.87
CA LEU A 415 -23.58 -11.74 2.09
C LEU A 415 -24.43 -11.92 0.82
N GLY A 416 -23.81 -12.11 -0.35
CA GLY A 416 -24.52 -12.21 -1.63
C GLY A 416 -25.10 -10.90 -2.13
N ARG A 417 -24.66 -9.76 -1.61
CA ARG A 417 -25.13 -8.40 -1.98
C ARG A 417 -24.29 -7.84 -3.12
N ASP A 418 -24.33 -8.49 -4.28
CA ASP A 418 -23.44 -8.18 -5.41
C ASP A 418 -23.54 -6.73 -5.86
N SER A 419 -24.75 -6.15 -5.92
CA SER A 419 -24.94 -4.75 -6.33
C SER A 419 -24.28 -3.76 -5.36
N GLN A 420 -24.35 -4.02 -4.06
CA GLN A 420 -23.68 -3.22 -3.03
C GLN A 420 -22.15 -3.35 -3.15
N SER A 421 -21.67 -4.56 -3.34
CA SER A 421 -20.24 -4.83 -3.57
C SER A 421 -19.71 -4.10 -4.81
N GLU A 422 -20.45 -4.11 -5.94
CA GLU A 422 -20.07 -3.39 -7.15
C GLU A 422 -20.08 -1.88 -6.95
N ALA A 423 -21.07 -1.33 -6.22
CA ALA A 423 -21.12 0.09 -5.90
C ALA A 423 -19.93 0.53 -5.06
N ALA A 424 -19.56 -0.25 -4.05
CA ALA A 424 -18.39 0.01 -3.21
C ALA A 424 -17.08 -0.08 -4.02
N MET A 425 -16.97 -1.05 -4.92
CA MET A 425 -15.78 -1.20 -5.76
C MET A 425 -15.57 -0.02 -6.71
N ARG A 426 -16.65 0.57 -7.24
CA ARG A 426 -16.55 1.82 -8.00
C ARG A 426 -16.00 3.00 -7.19
N GLN A 427 -16.21 3.02 -5.86
CA GLN A 427 -15.56 4.02 -5.02
C GLN A 427 -14.06 3.72 -4.86
N VAL A 428 -13.66 2.44 -4.70
CA VAL A 428 -12.24 2.07 -4.68
C VAL A 428 -11.54 2.57 -5.94
N GLU A 429 -12.11 2.33 -7.13
CA GLU A 429 -11.54 2.76 -8.42
C GLU A 429 -11.37 4.28 -8.56
N ARG A 430 -12.14 5.08 -7.81
CA ARG A 430 -11.99 6.55 -7.80
C ARG A 430 -10.74 7.00 -7.05
N PHE A 431 -10.28 6.23 -6.07
CA PHE A 431 -9.14 6.57 -5.22
C PHE A 431 -7.86 5.82 -5.62
N ASP A 432 -8.04 4.60 -6.14
CA ASP A 432 -6.95 3.76 -6.61
C ASP A 432 -7.47 2.84 -7.73
N ALA A 433 -7.11 3.18 -8.96
CA ALA A 433 -7.50 2.40 -10.14
C ALA A 433 -6.52 1.24 -10.46
N GLY A 434 -5.62 0.91 -9.52
CA GLY A 434 -4.61 -0.13 -9.72
C GLY A 434 -5.20 -1.55 -9.83
N PRO A 435 -4.49 -2.47 -10.53
CA PRO A 435 -4.96 -3.83 -10.76
C PRO A 435 -5.04 -4.67 -9.48
N SER A 436 -4.27 -4.33 -8.44
CA SER A 436 -4.15 -5.09 -7.19
C SER A 436 -5.48 -5.27 -6.45
N TRP A 437 -6.34 -4.25 -6.44
CA TRP A 437 -7.66 -4.34 -5.82
C TRP A 437 -8.56 -5.34 -6.54
N HIS A 438 -8.54 -5.35 -7.88
CA HIS A 438 -9.30 -6.31 -8.67
C HIS A 438 -8.77 -7.72 -8.51
N TYR A 439 -7.45 -7.91 -8.47
CA TYR A 439 -6.84 -9.20 -8.19
C TYR A 439 -7.26 -9.76 -6.82
N THR A 440 -7.18 -8.93 -5.77
CA THR A 440 -7.63 -9.33 -4.43
C THR A 440 -9.15 -9.63 -4.43
N ARG A 441 -9.94 -8.89 -5.21
CA ARG A 441 -11.38 -9.14 -5.39
C ARG A 441 -11.68 -10.48 -6.06
N VAL A 442 -10.86 -10.93 -7.03
CA VAL A 442 -11.02 -12.27 -7.63
C VAL A 442 -11.03 -13.33 -6.54
N ARG A 443 -10.06 -13.28 -5.65
CA ARG A 443 -9.90 -14.22 -4.54
C ARG A 443 -11.08 -14.19 -3.57
N ALA A 444 -11.47 -13.00 -3.13
CA ALA A 444 -12.61 -12.81 -2.24
C ALA A 444 -13.93 -13.32 -2.87
N ALA A 445 -14.15 -13.01 -4.14
CA ALA A 445 -15.34 -13.45 -4.86
C ALA A 445 -15.38 -14.98 -5.05
N LEU A 446 -14.25 -15.62 -5.37
CA LEU A 446 -14.15 -17.08 -5.39
C LEU A 446 -14.42 -17.68 -4.03
N ALA A 447 -13.84 -17.12 -2.95
CA ALA A 447 -14.07 -17.57 -1.58
C ALA A 447 -15.55 -17.40 -1.17
N ALA A 448 -16.23 -16.35 -1.61
CA ALA A 448 -17.65 -16.12 -1.38
C ALA A 448 -18.59 -16.92 -2.32
N GLY A 449 -18.05 -17.69 -3.27
CA GLY A 449 -18.85 -18.43 -4.27
C GLY A 449 -19.48 -17.54 -5.35
N ARG A 450 -19.02 -16.29 -5.50
CA ARG A 450 -19.53 -15.29 -6.44
C ARG A 450 -18.76 -15.36 -7.77
N ASN A 451 -18.85 -16.51 -8.45
CA ASN A 451 -18.01 -16.83 -9.61
C ASN A 451 -18.14 -15.79 -10.74
N GLY A 452 -19.33 -15.24 -11.01
CA GLY A 452 -19.53 -14.18 -12.01
C GLY A 452 -18.78 -12.89 -11.67
N VAL A 453 -18.69 -12.52 -10.37
CA VAL A 453 -17.90 -11.38 -9.92
C VAL A 453 -16.40 -11.70 -10.08
N ALA A 454 -15.97 -12.90 -9.71
CA ALA A 454 -14.59 -13.33 -9.85
C ALA A 454 -14.12 -13.30 -11.32
N ALA A 455 -14.91 -13.82 -12.26
CA ALA A 455 -14.59 -13.78 -13.69
C ALA A 455 -14.43 -12.35 -14.22
N ARG A 456 -15.36 -11.44 -13.87
CA ARG A 456 -15.25 -10.02 -14.27
C ARG A 456 -14.04 -9.32 -13.63
N ALA A 457 -13.77 -9.58 -12.35
CA ALA A 457 -12.61 -8.99 -11.66
C ALA A 457 -11.28 -9.48 -12.25
N ALA A 458 -11.19 -10.76 -12.64
CA ALA A 458 -10.02 -11.31 -13.34
C ALA A 458 -9.80 -10.60 -14.69
N ARG A 459 -10.84 -10.46 -15.51
CA ARG A 459 -10.77 -9.74 -16.78
C ARG A 459 -10.36 -8.28 -16.57
N ARG A 460 -10.90 -7.63 -15.54
CA ARG A 460 -10.53 -6.24 -15.20
C ARG A 460 -9.08 -6.11 -14.78
N THR A 461 -8.53 -7.07 -14.03
CA THR A 461 -7.10 -7.11 -13.68
C THR A 461 -6.24 -7.17 -14.95
N ILE A 462 -6.60 -8.05 -15.89
CA ILE A 462 -5.90 -8.21 -17.18
C ILE A 462 -5.97 -6.91 -18.01
N GLU A 463 -7.12 -6.25 -18.06
CA GLU A 463 -7.29 -4.98 -18.78
C GLU A 463 -6.40 -3.87 -18.23
N LEU A 464 -6.20 -3.83 -16.91
CA LEU A 464 -5.43 -2.78 -16.24
C LEU A 464 -3.92 -3.03 -16.27
N ALA A 465 -3.48 -4.28 -16.06
CA ALA A 465 -2.07 -4.64 -15.96
C ALA A 465 -1.48 -5.14 -17.29
N GLY A 466 -2.33 -5.67 -18.19
CA GLY A 466 -1.91 -6.42 -19.37
C GLY A 466 -1.60 -7.88 -19.04
N ILE A 467 -1.91 -8.80 -19.95
CA ILE A 467 -1.75 -10.25 -19.70
C ILE A 467 -0.29 -10.69 -19.51
N ALA A 468 0.70 -9.88 -19.90
CA ALA A 468 2.12 -10.18 -19.68
C ALA A 468 2.57 -9.91 -18.23
N ASP A 469 1.77 -9.21 -17.45
CA ASP A 469 2.00 -8.98 -16.02
C ASP A 469 1.72 -10.27 -15.23
N GLU A 470 2.60 -10.62 -14.28
CA GLU A 470 2.49 -11.85 -13.51
C GLU A 470 1.20 -11.88 -12.66
N THR A 471 0.84 -10.76 -12.03
CA THR A 471 -0.42 -10.64 -11.26
C THR A 471 -1.64 -10.87 -12.15
N ALA A 472 -1.61 -10.36 -13.39
CA ALA A 472 -2.68 -10.58 -14.37
C ALA A 472 -2.76 -12.04 -14.80
N MET A 473 -1.62 -12.75 -14.97
CA MET A 473 -1.62 -14.18 -15.27
C MET A 473 -2.22 -15.01 -14.13
N TYR A 474 -1.89 -14.69 -12.86
CA TYR A 474 -2.52 -15.36 -11.71
C TYR A 474 -4.00 -15.00 -11.55
N ALA A 475 -4.39 -13.75 -11.85
CA ALA A 475 -5.80 -13.38 -11.93
C ALA A 475 -6.54 -14.18 -13.01
N ALA A 476 -5.88 -14.41 -14.17
CA ALA A 476 -6.42 -15.20 -15.26
C ALA A 476 -6.61 -16.68 -14.85
N PHE A 477 -5.67 -17.30 -14.13
CA PHE A 477 -5.86 -18.65 -13.59
C PHE A 477 -7.06 -18.75 -12.66
N ALA A 478 -7.22 -17.79 -11.73
CA ALA A 478 -8.40 -17.73 -10.90
C ALA A 478 -9.68 -17.47 -11.71
N GLY A 479 -9.59 -16.68 -12.77
CA GLY A 479 -10.65 -16.47 -13.77
C GLY A 479 -11.04 -17.76 -14.52
N VAL A 480 -10.07 -18.60 -14.85
CA VAL A 480 -10.32 -19.95 -15.42
C VAL A 480 -11.17 -20.81 -14.48
N ILE A 481 -10.81 -20.83 -13.19
CA ILE A 481 -11.57 -21.58 -12.17
C ILE A 481 -12.99 -21.01 -12.03
N ALA A 482 -13.15 -19.69 -12.03
CA ALA A 482 -14.45 -19.03 -11.97
C ALA A 482 -15.34 -19.41 -13.17
N ASN A 483 -14.77 -19.38 -14.40
CA ASN A 483 -15.49 -19.71 -15.62
C ASN A 483 -15.83 -21.21 -15.71
N TRP A 484 -14.97 -22.11 -15.24
CA TRP A 484 -15.32 -23.53 -15.10
C TRP A 484 -16.56 -23.74 -14.23
N ARG A 485 -16.73 -22.97 -13.15
CA ARG A 485 -17.91 -23.03 -12.26
C ARG A 485 -19.16 -22.38 -12.85
N LEU A 486 -19.00 -21.53 -13.86
CA LEU A 486 -20.08 -20.92 -14.61
C LEU A 486 -20.46 -21.73 -15.85
N ASP A 487 -19.77 -22.84 -16.10
CA ASP A 487 -19.86 -23.64 -17.33
C ASP A 487 -19.51 -22.83 -18.60
N ASP A 488 -18.76 -21.72 -18.45
CA ASP A 488 -18.24 -20.92 -19.56
C ASP A 488 -16.84 -21.43 -19.98
N ILE A 489 -16.85 -22.58 -20.63
CA ILE A 489 -15.61 -23.25 -21.06
C ILE A 489 -14.89 -22.44 -22.14
N ALA A 490 -15.63 -21.74 -23.00
CA ALA A 490 -15.06 -20.94 -24.07
C ALA A 490 -14.19 -19.79 -23.53
N GLU A 491 -14.67 -19.10 -22.46
CA GLU A 491 -13.90 -18.03 -21.83
C GLU A 491 -12.71 -18.59 -21.03
N ALA A 492 -12.88 -19.72 -20.34
CA ALA A 492 -11.78 -20.38 -19.65
C ALA A 492 -10.64 -20.76 -20.61
N ASP A 493 -10.98 -21.35 -21.77
CA ASP A 493 -10.00 -21.73 -22.80
C ASP A 493 -9.34 -20.51 -23.44
N ARG A 494 -10.07 -19.40 -23.62
CA ARG A 494 -9.51 -18.12 -24.08
C ARG A 494 -8.47 -17.58 -23.11
N LEU A 495 -8.78 -17.53 -21.82
CA LEU A 495 -7.83 -17.10 -20.77
C LEU A 495 -6.57 -17.95 -20.78
N LEU A 496 -6.71 -19.29 -20.88
CA LEU A 496 -5.56 -20.20 -20.97
C LEU A 496 -4.73 -19.98 -22.25
N ALA A 497 -5.36 -19.60 -23.35
CA ALA A 497 -4.66 -19.26 -24.58
C ALA A 497 -3.89 -17.94 -24.47
N GLU A 498 -4.50 -16.92 -23.84
CA GLU A 498 -3.87 -15.62 -23.57
C GLU A 498 -2.63 -15.79 -22.67
N ILE A 499 -2.74 -16.56 -21.57
CA ILE A 499 -1.59 -16.88 -20.70
C ILE A 499 -0.51 -17.62 -21.47
N ALA A 500 -0.89 -18.65 -22.25
CA ALA A 500 0.08 -19.44 -23.02
C ALA A 500 0.87 -18.60 -24.04
N ALA A 501 0.25 -17.57 -24.62
CA ALA A 501 0.90 -16.66 -25.57
C ALA A 501 1.87 -15.68 -24.89
N ALA A 502 1.61 -15.32 -23.62
CA ALA A 502 2.36 -14.31 -22.87
C ALA A 502 3.45 -14.92 -21.96
N ALA A 503 3.23 -16.13 -21.44
CA ALA A 503 4.14 -16.76 -20.49
C ALA A 503 5.51 -17.08 -21.11
N ALA A 504 6.57 -16.83 -20.37
CA ALA A 504 7.92 -17.18 -20.79
C ALA A 504 8.04 -18.72 -20.99
N PRO A 505 8.69 -19.19 -22.05
CA PRO A 505 8.91 -20.62 -22.28
C PRO A 505 9.62 -21.28 -21.08
N ASN A 506 9.17 -22.48 -20.71
CA ASN A 506 9.71 -23.24 -19.57
C ASN A 506 9.56 -22.57 -18.20
N SER A 507 8.76 -21.53 -18.08
CA SER A 507 8.40 -20.92 -16.78
C SER A 507 7.43 -21.83 -16.01
N TRP A 508 7.31 -21.56 -14.69
CA TRP A 508 6.32 -22.25 -13.89
C TRP A 508 4.89 -21.95 -14.35
N ILE A 509 4.59 -20.70 -14.72
CA ILE A 509 3.31 -20.29 -15.31
C ILE A 509 2.99 -21.10 -16.59
N ALA A 510 3.97 -21.29 -17.47
CA ALA A 510 3.77 -22.13 -18.67
C ALA A 510 3.48 -23.60 -18.31
N THR A 511 4.08 -24.11 -17.23
CA THR A 511 3.82 -25.46 -16.70
C THR A 511 2.40 -25.57 -16.16
N VAL A 512 1.95 -24.63 -15.33
CA VAL A 512 0.58 -24.56 -14.80
C VAL A 512 -0.43 -24.45 -15.94
N THR A 513 -0.16 -23.60 -16.93
CA THR A 513 -1.01 -23.44 -18.13
C THR A 513 -1.15 -24.75 -18.89
N SER A 514 -0.04 -25.46 -19.11
CA SER A 514 -0.03 -26.77 -19.78
C SER A 514 -0.85 -27.80 -19.00
N PHE A 515 -0.75 -27.77 -17.68
CA PHE A 515 -1.55 -28.65 -16.81
C PHE A 515 -3.06 -28.34 -16.90
N LEU A 516 -3.46 -27.08 -16.80
CA LEU A 516 -4.87 -26.68 -16.87
C LEU A 516 -5.48 -26.96 -18.25
N ARG A 517 -4.68 -26.86 -19.33
CA ARG A 517 -5.07 -27.28 -20.70
C ARG A 517 -5.10 -28.80 -20.90
N GLY A 518 -4.63 -29.59 -19.92
CA GLY A 518 -4.64 -31.05 -19.98
C GLY A 518 -3.53 -31.67 -20.85
N THR A 519 -2.48 -30.89 -21.19
CA THR A 519 -1.34 -31.39 -21.97
C THR A 519 -0.27 -32.08 -21.14
N ILE A 520 -0.28 -31.90 -19.81
CA ILE A 520 0.52 -32.66 -18.85
C ILE A 520 -0.37 -33.22 -17.73
N THR A 521 0.10 -34.28 -17.08
CA THR A 521 -0.61 -35.01 -16.02
C THR A 521 -0.33 -34.44 -14.63
N ASP A 522 -1.12 -34.84 -13.61
CA ASP A 522 -0.95 -34.51 -12.20
C ASP A 522 0.48 -34.88 -11.71
N THR A 523 0.96 -36.06 -12.10
CA THR A 523 2.32 -36.51 -11.75
C THR A 523 3.39 -35.59 -12.37
N GLN A 524 3.17 -35.13 -13.60
CA GLN A 524 4.13 -34.28 -14.31
C GLN A 524 4.21 -32.86 -13.71
N ILE A 525 3.08 -32.24 -13.35
CA ILE A 525 3.11 -30.92 -12.69
C ILE A 525 3.76 -31.00 -11.32
N LEU A 526 3.46 -32.04 -10.51
CA LEU A 526 4.10 -32.26 -9.21
C LEU A 526 5.61 -32.49 -9.32
N ALA A 527 6.04 -33.25 -10.34
CA ALA A 527 7.47 -33.49 -10.60
C ALA A 527 8.22 -32.22 -11.07
N ALA A 528 7.51 -31.30 -11.71
CA ALA A 528 8.09 -30.02 -12.18
C ALA A 528 8.23 -28.97 -11.06
N ALA A 529 7.51 -29.11 -9.96
CA ALA A 529 7.54 -28.18 -8.83
C ALA A 529 8.88 -28.23 -8.08
N LYS A 530 9.60 -27.11 -8.03
CA LYS A 530 10.96 -27.00 -7.48
C LYS A 530 11.02 -26.69 -5.99
N ASP A 531 9.97 -26.04 -5.47
CA ASP A 531 9.89 -25.58 -4.07
C ASP A 531 8.49 -25.83 -3.50
N ASN A 532 8.30 -25.48 -2.23
CA ASN A 532 7.02 -25.69 -1.55
C ASN A 532 5.92 -24.76 -2.06
N GLY A 533 6.26 -23.54 -2.51
CA GLY A 533 5.31 -22.63 -3.13
C GLY A 533 4.70 -23.22 -4.39
N GLN A 534 5.54 -23.71 -5.33
CA GLN A 534 5.09 -24.37 -6.55
C GLN A 534 4.31 -25.66 -6.28
N ARG A 535 4.66 -26.40 -5.20
CA ARG A 535 3.85 -27.57 -4.78
C ARG A 535 2.48 -27.14 -4.26
N THR A 536 2.40 -26.04 -3.53
CA THR A 536 1.13 -25.47 -3.05
C THR A 536 0.20 -25.18 -4.22
N GLU A 537 0.72 -24.49 -5.24
CA GLU A 537 -0.02 -24.19 -6.47
C GLU A 537 -0.41 -25.47 -7.22
N ALA A 538 0.52 -26.41 -7.43
CA ALA A 538 0.26 -27.66 -8.14
C ALA A 538 -0.87 -28.44 -7.49
N HIS A 539 -0.81 -28.65 -6.16
CA HIS A 539 -1.86 -29.36 -5.44
C HIS A 539 -3.21 -28.63 -5.51
N ALA A 540 -3.22 -27.30 -5.37
CA ALA A 540 -4.44 -26.51 -5.50
C ALA A 540 -5.08 -26.66 -6.90
N TYR A 541 -4.30 -26.52 -7.97
CA TYR A 541 -4.81 -26.64 -9.33
C TYR A 541 -5.26 -28.08 -9.67
N ILE A 542 -4.59 -29.11 -9.15
CA ILE A 542 -5.06 -30.50 -9.28
C ILE A 542 -6.42 -30.64 -8.57
N GLY A 543 -6.57 -30.10 -7.38
CA GLY A 543 -7.84 -30.10 -6.65
C GLY A 543 -8.97 -29.42 -7.43
N PHE A 544 -8.72 -28.23 -8.02
CA PHE A 544 -9.73 -27.56 -8.84
C PHE A 544 -10.10 -28.32 -10.11
N LYS A 545 -9.13 -28.96 -10.75
CA LYS A 545 -9.38 -29.81 -11.93
C LYS A 545 -10.17 -31.07 -11.56
N ALA A 546 -9.89 -31.67 -10.41
CA ALA A 546 -10.65 -32.80 -9.89
C ALA A 546 -12.11 -32.41 -9.58
N LEU A 547 -12.35 -31.22 -8.98
CA LEU A 547 -13.71 -30.68 -8.79
C LEU A 547 -14.45 -30.52 -10.12
N ARG A 548 -13.79 -30.00 -11.15
CA ARG A 548 -14.38 -29.89 -12.49
C ARG A 548 -14.77 -31.25 -13.06
N ALA A 549 -13.97 -32.27 -12.79
CA ALA A 549 -14.24 -33.64 -13.22
C ALA A 549 -15.30 -34.37 -12.35
N GLY A 550 -15.78 -33.74 -11.26
CA GLY A 550 -16.72 -34.34 -10.31
C GLY A 550 -16.07 -35.24 -9.27
N ASP A 551 -14.73 -35.33 -9.24
CA ASP A 551 -14.00 -36.14 -8.24
C ASP A 551 -13.73 -35.33 -6.96
N VAL A 552 -14.76 -35.28 -6.11
CA VAL A 552 -14.71 -34.58 -4.84
C VAL A 552 -13.66 -35.18 -3.88
N ASN A 553 -13.44 -36.50 -3.91
CA ASN A 553 -12.50 -37.15 -3.01
C ASN A 553 -11.04 -36.79 -3.38
N ALA A 554 -10.69 -36.85 -4.66
CA ALA A 554 -9.38 -36.39 -5.11
C ALA A 554 -9.17 -34.90 -4.79
N ALA A 555 -10.17 -34.07 -5.02
CA ALA A 555 -10.10 -32.65 -4.69
C ALA A 555 -9.83 -32.42 -3.19
N LYS A 556 -10.58 -33.04 -2.31
CA LYS A 556 -10.36 -32.97 -0.84
C LYS A 556 -8.95 -33.40 -0.46
N THR A 557 -8.44 -34.49 -1.04
CA THR A 557 -7.07 -34.96 -0.79
C THR A 557 -6.05 -33.89 -1.09
N HIS A 558 -6.14 -33.26 -2.25
CA HIS A 558 -5.19 -32.23 -2.68
C HIS A 558 -5.34 -30.93 -1.86
N PHE A 559 -6.54 -30.46 -1.60
CA PHE A 559 -6.74 -29.27 -0.76
C PHE A 559 -6.33 -29.50 0.70
N THR A 560 -6.49 -30.73 1.24
CA THR A 560 -5.98 -31.07 2.56
C THR A 560 -4.46 -31.03 2.58
N TRP A 561 -3.79 -31.52 1.54
CA TRP A 561 -2.35 -31.38 1.43
C TRP A 561 -1.92 -29.91 1.46
N VAL A 562 -2.62 -29.02 0.71
CA VAL A 562 -2.36 -27.56 0.73
C VAL A 562 -2.53 -27.01 2.15
N LYS A 563 -3.61 -27.37 2.85
CA LYS A 563 -3.86 -26.93 4.24
C LYS A 563 -2.73 -27.34 5.19
N ASP A 564 -2.23 -28.59 5.07
CA ASP A 564 -1.32 -29.18 6.05
C ASP A 564 0.16 -28.87 5.75
N HIS A 565 0.51 -28.57 4.49
CA HIS A 565 1.91 -28.46 4.03
C HIS A 565 2.17 -27.21 3.17
N GLY A 566 1.13 -26.50 2.70
CA GLY A 566 1.25 -25.40 1.75
C GLY A 566 1.80 -24.12 2.37
N GLU A 567 2.27 -23.23 1.51
CA GLU A 567 2.74 -21.90 1.88
C GLU A 567 1.55 -20.96 2.10
N HIS A 568 1.38 -20.45 3.32
CA HIS A 568 0.22 -19.67 3.75
C HIS A 568 0.08 -18.32 3.04
N ASN A 569 1.16 -17.77 2.50
CA ASN A 569 1.17 -16.49 1.77
C ASN A 569 0.76 -16.63 0.30
N TYR A 570 0.56 -17.86 -0.20
CA TYR A 570 0.12 -18.11 -1.57
C TYR A 570 -1.40 -17.94 -1.71
N THR A 571 -1.80 -17.41 -2.85
CA THR A 571 -3.23 -17.23 -3.20
C THR A 571 -3.98 -18.55 -3.17
N GLU A 572 -3.39 -19.58 -3.72
CA GLU A 572 -3.92 -20.92 -3.85
C GLU A 572 -4.16 -21.60 -2.50
N TYR A 573 -3.37 -21.24 -1.48
CA TYR A 573 -3.60 -21.68 -0.11
C TYR A 573 -4.98 -21.22 0.39
N GLY A 574 -5.27 -19.93 0.30
CA GLY A 574 -6.56 -19.38 0.72
C GLY A 574 -7.73 -19.92 -0.11
N MET A 575 -7.53 -20.11 -1.41
CA MET A 575 -8.54 -20.70 -2.29
C MET A 575 -8.84 -22.17 -1.90
N ALA A 576 -7.82 -22.97 -1.61
CA ALA A 576 -7.97 -24.37 -1.19
C ALA A 576 -8.72 -24.49 0.15
N LEU A 577 -8.41 -23.62 1.13
CA LEU A 577 -9.13 -23.58 2.42
C LEU A 577 -10.61 -23.24 2.24
N ALA A 578 -10.93 -22.27 1.38
CA ALA A 578 -12.30 -21.91 1.06
C ALA A 578 -13.07 -23.10 0.43
N GLU A 579 -12.40 -23.90 -0.39
CA GLU A 579 -13.02 -25.11 -0.97
C GLU A 579 -13.22 -26.20 0.07
N LEU A 580 -12.23 -26.48 0.92
CA LEU A 580 -12.40 -27.44 2.01
C LEU A 580 -13.60 -27.09 2.88
N LYS A 581 -13.78 -25.81 3.20
CA LYS A 581 -14.93 -25.34 3.96
C LYS A 581 -16.27 -25.59 3.26
N ARG A 582 -16.32 -25.48 1.91
CA ARG A 582 -17.54 -25.76 1.13
C ARG A 582 -17.84 -27.25 0.99
N LEU A 583 -16.79 -28.06 0.97
CA LEU A 583 -16.92 -29.49 0.78
C LEU A 583 -17.22 -30.24 2.08
N GLY A 584 -17.11 -29.59 3.24
CA GLY A 584 -17.40 -30.13 4.57
C GLY A 584 -16.24 -30.94 5.11
#